data_f7410ae1f26e354ad295d0b579bc1376
#
_entry.id   f7410ae1f26e354ad295d0b579bc1376
#
_cell.length_a   1.000
_cell.length_b   1.000
_cell.length_c   1.000
_cell.angle_alpha   90.00
_cell.angle_beta   90.00
_cell.angle_gamma   90.00
#
_symmetry.space_group_name_H-M   'P 1'
#
loop_
_entity.id
_entity.type
_entity.pdbx_description
1 polymer ?
#
loop_
_entity_poly.entity_id
_entity_poly.type
_entity_poly.pdbx_seq_one_letter_code
_entity_poly.pdbx_strand_id
1 'polypeptide(L)'
;MAKEVRFSKDARESMLRGVNTLANAVRVTLGPKGRNVVLEKDYGSPLITNDGVSIAKEIELEDKFENMGAKLVYEVANKTNDTAGDGTTTATILAQSMIENGLRQVDRGANPVLMREGIEKAAKAVSEYILSVSKKVESSKDIANVATISSGSEEIGKIIADAMEKVGRDGVISTDDSKGFETELEISEGMQYDKGYVSPYMVSDREKMEATMENAYVLVTDQKITNIQEILPLLEQLVQANRALLIIAEDLENEVVSTLALNKLRGTFNVVATKAPGFGDNQKEMLQDIAIMTGAKFYSKDLNMELKDMQLSDLGTVKKIVVTKDNTTMIGGAGSKEEVAARVSEIEAQMENTTSDYDKKRMAERLGKLSNGVAIIKVGAATESELKEKKLRIEDALNSTRAAVSEGIVVGGGACLVKAYGALKDKVKSDVVDVQKGIKVVFDALLAPITQIADNAGYNSEEIVERQKAAEENVGFDAKNGKWVDMIESGIIDPTKVTRNALMNASSISALFLTTEAGVAKIDKDEPAPAMPQGMY
;
A
#
# COMPACT_ATOMS: atom_id res chain seq x y z
N MET A 1 -26.17 17.49 -18.93
CA MET A 1 -26.56 17.43 -17.51
C MET A 1 -26.27 18.79 -16.90
N ALA A 2 -27.23 19.37 -16.16
CA ALA A 2 -27.04 20.62 -15.44
C ALA A 2 -26.03 20.42 -14.29
N LYS A 3 -25.35 21.51 -13.91
CA LYS A 3 -24.37 21.51 -12.82
C LYS A 3 -24.69 22.62 -11.84
N GLU A 4 -24.53 22.34 -10.56
CA GLU A 4 -24.53 23.32 -9.49
C GLU A 4 -23.09 23.83 -9.29
N VAL A 5 -22.96 25.13 -9.06
CA VAL A 5 -21.67 25.77 -8.80
C VAL A 5 -21.79 26.56 -7.51
N ARG A 6 -20.93 26.26 -6.53
CA ARG A 6 -20.75 27.06 -5.31
C ARG A 6 -19.41 27.77 -5.40
N PHE A 7 -19.33 28.98 -4.85
CA PHE A 7 -18.14 29.82 -4.93
C PHE A 7 -17.63 30.19 -3.54
N SER A 8 -16.38 30.60 -3.50
CA SER A 8 -15.74 31.26 -2.36
C SER A 8 -15.97 30.52 -1.04
N LYS A 9 -16.44 31.24 -0.04
CA LYS A 9 -16.64 30.74 1.32
C LYS A 9 -17.64 29.58 1.39
N ASP A 10 -18.76 29.66 0.66
CA ASP A 10 -19.81 28.63 0.66
C ASP A 10 -19.29 27.28 0.16
N ALA A 11 -18.52 27.29 -0.93
CA ALA A 11 -17.87 26.07 -1.44
C ALA A 11 -16.87 25.51 -0.43
N ARG A 12 -16.01 26.36 0.12
CA ARG A 12 -14.97 25.94 1.10
C ARG A 12 -15.54 25.39 2.40
N GLU A 13 -16.57 26.03 2.97
CA GLU A 13 -17.22 25.57 4.19
C GLU A 13 -17.94 24.23 3.98
N SER A 14 -18.62 24.04 2.85
CA SER A 14 -19.26 22.76 2.53
C SER A 14 -18.20 21.65 2.41
N MET A 15 -17.13 21.86 1.65
CA MET A 15 -16.06 20.89 1.54
C MET A 15 -15.36 20.64 2.88
N LEU A 16 -15.16 21.67 3.73
CA LEU A 16 -14.56 21.50 5.06
C LEU A 16 -15.41 20.60 5.96
N ARG A 17 -16.75 20.69 5.89
CA ARG A 17 -17.61 19.76 6.63
C ARG A 17 -17.35 18.32 6.22
N GLY A 18 -17.18 18.06 4.93
CA GLY A 18 -16.83 16.73 4.43
C GLY A 18 -15.46 16.25 4.89
N VAL A 19 -14.44 17.12 4.84
CA VAL A 19 -13.10 16.86 5.42
C VAL A 19 -13.22 16.43 6.86
N ASN A 20 -13.98 17.19 7.67
CA ASN A 20 -14.12 16.94 9.09
C ASN A 20 -14.92 15.66 9.38
N THR A 21 -15.95 15.37 8.60
CA THR A 21 -16.73 14.14 8.76
C THR A 21 -15.85 12.91 8.57
N LEU A 22 -15.07 12.87 7.49
CA LEU A 22 -14.14 11.76 7.23
C LEU A 22 -13.03 11.70 8.28
N ALA A 23 -12.33 12.81 8.51
CA ALA A 23 -11.19 12.83 9.42
C ALA A 23 -11.58 12.49 10.87
N ASN A 24 -12.76 12.91 11.34
CA ASN A 24 -13.26 12.57 12.66
C ASN A 24 -13.60 11.08 12.81
N ALA A 25 -14.05 10.40 11.74
CA ALA A 25 -14.26 8.96 11.76
C ALA A 25 -12.93 8.19 11.80
N VAL A 26 -11.90 8.68 11.11
CA VAL A 26 -10.59 8.02 11.04
C VAL A 26 -9.76 8.27 12.30
N ARG A 27 -9.70 9.50 12.83
CA ARG A 27 -8.79 9.89 13.92
C ARG A 27 -8.96 9.13 15.23
N VAL A 28 -10.14 8.55 15.46
CA VAL A 28 -10.43 7.78 16.70
C VAL A 28 -9.62 6.49 16.79
N THR A 29 -9.03 6.06 15.69
CA THR A 29 -8.22 4.83 15.61
C THR A 29 -6.75 5.05 15.98
N LEU A 30 -6.28 6.32 16.04
CA LEU A 30 -4.86 6.62 16.20
C LEU A 30 -4.34 6.29 17.61
N GLY A 31 -3.18 5.62 17.64
CA GLY A 31 -2.40 5.36 18.85
C GLY A 31 -2.80 4.09 19.60
N PRO A 32 -2.06 3.74 20.68
CA PRO A 32 -2.19 2.45 21.37
C PRO A 32 -3.53 2.25 22.11
N LYS A 33 -4.30 3.32 22.31
CA LYS A 33 -5.67 3.28 22.86
C LYS A 33 -6.71 3.77 21.84
N GLY A 34 -6.34 3.77 20.55
CA GLY A 34 -7.27 3.96 19.46
C GLY A 34 -8.37 2.90 19.45
N ARG A 35 -9.52 3.25 18.90
CA ARG A 35 -10.71 2.39 18.87
C ARG A 35 -11.04 2.02 17.43
N ASN A 36 -11.73 0.90 17.27
CA ASN A 36 -12.20 0.43 15.97
C ASN A 36 -13.43 1.21 15.52
N VAL A 37 -13.61 1.26 14.21
CA VAL A 37 -14.80 1.73 13.52
C VAL A 37 -15.51 0.53 12.91
N VAL A 38 -16.84 0.55 12.93
CA VAL A 38 -17.67 -0.50 12.31
C VAL A 38 -18.18 0.02 10.98
N LEU A 39 -17.90 -0.72 9.92
CA LEU A 39 -18.30 -0.41 8.55
C LEU A 39 -19.40 -1.37 8.09
N GLU A 40 -20.51 -0.82 7.60
CA GLU A 40 -21.56 -1.61 6.97
C GLU A 40 -21.03 -2.23 5.67
N LYS A 41 -21.49 -3.43 5.35
CA LYS A 41 -21.22 -4.09 4.07
C LYS A 41 -22.54 -4.50 3.43
N ASP A 42 -22.65 -4.35 2.12
CA ASP A 42 -23.83 -4.74 1.35
C ASP A 42 -24.18 -6.22 1.51
N TYR A 43 -23.17 -7.05 1.73
CA TYR A 43 -23.29 -8.50 1.95
C TYR A 43 -22.32 -8.96 3.04
N GLY A 44 -22.80 -9.88 3.89
CA GLY A 44 -22.00 -10.48 4.96
C GLY A 44 -22.06 -9.69 6.28
N SER A 45 -21.08 -9.94 7.15
CA SER A 45 -20.98 -9.26 8.44
C SER A 45 -20.33 -7.87 8.29
N PRO A 46 -20.70 -6.89 9.14
CA PRO A 46 -20.01 -5.61 9.21
C PRO A 46 -18.49 -5.81 9.42
N LEU A 47 -17.69 -4.97 8.78
CA LEU A 47 -16.24 -4.95 8.99
C LEU A 47 -15.92 -4.08 10.21
N ILE A 48 -15.19 -4.65 11.16
CA ILE A 48 -14.64 -3.91 12.30
C ILE A 48 -13.15 -3.71 12.02
N THR A 49 -12.72 -2.44 11.94
CA THR A 49 -11.34 -2.11 11.58
C THR A 49 -10.87 -0.84 12.25
N ASN A 50 -9.55 -0.70 12.40
CA ASN A 50 -8.85 0.52 12.77
C ASN A 50 -7.98 1.06 11.63
N ASP A 51 -7.99 0.42 10.47
CA ASP A 51 -7.25 0.91 9.30
C ASP A 51 -7.89 2.16 8.71
N GLY A 52 -7.09 3.24 8.69
CA GLY A 52 -7.57 4.57 8.28
C GLY A 52 -7.99 4.65 6.82
N VAL A 53 -7.32 3.97 5.90
CA VAL A 53 -7.70 4.01 4.48
C VAL A 53 -8.98 3.23 4.21
N SER A 54 -9.18 2.08 4.85
CA SER A 54 -10.41 1.29 4.75
C SER A 54 -11.61 2.08 5.26
N ILE A 55 -11.46 2.80 6.39
CA ILE A 55 -12.52 3.66 6.92
C ILE A 55 -12.79 4.82 5.96
N ALA A 56 -11.75 5.50 5.49
CA ALA A 56 -11.89 6.67 4.63
C ALA A 56 -12.57 6.33 3.28
N LYS A 57 -12.34 5.13 2.76
CA LYS A 57 -12.92 4.62 1.51
C LYS A 57 -14.44 4.46 1.58
N GLU A 58 -14.96 4.06 2.74
CA GLU A 58 -16.40 3.79 2.93
C GLU A 58 -17.21 5.06 3.24
N ILE A 59 -16.55 6.23 3.43
CA ILE A 59 -17.27 7.46 3.73
C ILE A 59 -17.72 8.14 2.44
N GLU A 60 -19.01 8.05 2.18
CA GLU A 60 -19.69 8.75 1.11
C GLU A 60 -20.84 9.60 1.69
N LEU A 61 -20.88 10.88 1.28
CA LEU A 61 -21.79 11.88 1.83
C LEU A 61 -22.84 12.28 0.79
N GLU A 62 -24.08 12.52 1.24
CA GLU A 62 -25.20 12.92 0.37
C GLU A 62 -24.96 14.28 -0.30
N ASP A 63 -24.52 15.29 0.46
CA ASP A 63 -24.16 16.59 -0.12
C ASP A 63 -22.89 16.44 -0.95
N LYS A 64 -23.01 16.73 -2.25
CA LYS A 64 -21.93 16.53 -3.23
C LYS A 64 -20.70 17.38 -2.95
N PHE A 65 -20.85 18.56 -2.37
CA PHE A 65 -19.72 19.43 -2.02
C PHE A 65 -19.03 18.93 -0.74
N GLU A 66 -19.79 18.45 0.24
CA GLU A 66 -19.21 17.77 1.40
C GLU A 66 -18.48 16.51 0.95
N ASN A 67 -19.07 15.72 0.05
CA ASN A 67 -18.45 14.53 -0.50
C ASN A 67 -17.15 14.83 -1.28
N MET A 68 -17.08 15.96 -2.01
CA MET A 68 -15.82 16.40 -2.62
C MET A 68 -14.73 16.63 -1.57
N GLY A 69 -15.05 17.28 -0.46
CA GLY A 69 -14.11 17.48 0.65
C GLY A 69 -13.64 16.15 1.27
N ALA A 70 -14.56 15.23 1.53
CA ALA A 70 -14.24 13.89 2.01
C ALA A 70 -13.33 13.14 1.03
N LYS A 71 -13.63 13.17 -0.27
CA LYS A 71 -12.83 12.50 -1.31
C LYS A 71 -11.41 13.05 -1.43
N LEU A 72 -11.20 14.35 -1.21
CA LEU A 72 -9.84 14.93 -1.20
C LEU A 72 -9.01 14.40 -0.02
N VAL A 73 -9.60 14.24 1.17
CA VAL A 73 -8.89 13.65 2.30
C VAL A 73 -8.73 12.14 2.15
N TYR A 74 -9.71 11.45 1.55
CA TYR A 74 -9.53 10.05 1.16
C TYR A 74 -8.31 9.87 0.23
N GLU A 75 -8.09 10.79 -0.72
CA GLU A 75 -6.92 10.75 -1.60
C GLU A 75 -5.60 10.84 -0.81
N VAL A 76 -5.55 11.63 0.28
CA VAL A 76 -4.39 11.68 1.18
C VAL A 76 -4.12 10.31 1.81
N ALA A 77 -5.15 9.68 2.38
CA ALA A 77 -5.03 8.37 3.00
C ALA A 77 -4.61 7.30 1.97
N ASN A 78 -5.30 7.27 0.82
CA ASN A 78 -5.02 6.31 -0.24
C ASN A 78 -3.60 6.46 -0.80
N LYS A 79 -3.14 7.70 -1.07
CA LYS A 79 -1.78 7.94 -1.57
C LYS A 79 -0.71 7.56 -0.55
N THR A 80 -1.00 7.75 0.74
CA THR A 80 -0.08 7.35 1.82
C THR A 80 -0.01 5.82 1.90
N ASN A 81 -1.14 5.14 1.76
CA ASN A 81 -1.19 3.68 1.68
C ASN A 81 -0.37 3.16 0.48
N ASP A 82 -0.57 3.72 -0.73
CA ASP A 82 0.15 3.30 -1.94
C ASP A 82 1.68 3.46 -1.82
N THR A 83 2.15 4.49 -1.12
CA THR A 83 3.58 4.85 -1.07
C THR A 83 4.33 4.28 0.12
N ALA A 84 3.65 4.09 1.24
CA ALA A 84 4.26 3.66 2.50
C ALA A 84 3.56 2.44 3.13
N GLY A 85 2.34 2.13 2.72
CA GLY A 85 1.54 1.01 3.20
C GLY A 85 1.05 1.13 4.65
N ASP A 86 1.28 2.29 5.29
CA ASP A 86 0.86 2.61 6.66
C ASP A 86 0.84 4.14 6.85
N GLY A 87 0.38 4.62 8.03
CA GLY A 87 0.35 6.04 8.38
C GLY A 87 -0.83 6.81 7.80
N THR A 88 -1.84 6.14 7.29
CA THR A 88 -3.02 6.72 6.66
C THR A 88 -3.82 7.60 7.63
N THR A 89 -3.96 7.18 8.88
CA THR A 89 -4.62 7.95 9.95
C THR A 89 -3.83 9.22 10.29
N THR A 90 -2.51 9.13 10.42
CA THR A 90 -1.63 10.28 10.68
C THR A 90 -1.70 11.31 9.55
N ALA A 91 -1.68 10.85 8.30
CA ALA A 91 -1.80 11.69 7.12
C ALA A 91 -3.15 12.44 7.07
N THR A 92 -4.24 11.74 7.41
CA THR A 92 -5.59 12.30 7.48
C THR A 92 -5.69 13.41 8.54
N ILE A 93 -5.12 13.20 9.73
CA ILE A 93 -5.11 14.18 10.82
C ILE A 93 -4.27 15.42 10.46
N LEU A 94 -3.10 15.21 9.86
CA LEU A 94 -2.26 16.30 9.37
C LEU A 94 -2.99 17.13 8.32
N ALA A 95 -3.66 16.50 7.36
CA ALA A 95 -4.44 17.17 6.33
C ALA A 95 -5.61 17.96 6.92
N GLN A 96 -6.38 17.37 7.83
CA GLN A 96 -7.46 18.07 8.54
C GLN A 96 -6.94 19.33 9.24
N SER A 97 -5.88 19.20 10.03
CA SER A 97 -5.29 20.32 10.76
C SER A 97 -4.77 21.42 9.83
N MET A 98 -4.09 21.05 8.73
CA MET A 98 -3.59 22.03 7.76
C MET A 98 -4.75 22.75 7.04
N ILE A 99 -5.79 22.04 6.64
CA ILE A 99 -6.95 22.62 5.95
C ILE A 99 -7.69 23.57 6.89
N GLU A 100 -8.00 23.15 8.10
CA GLU A 100 -8.70 24.00 9.09
C GLU A 100 -7.92 25.27 9.42
N ASN A 101 -6.63 25.13 9.75
CA ASN A 101 -5.78 26.26 10.08
C ASN A 101 -5.55 27.18 8.87
N GLY A 102 -5.39 26.58 7.68
CA GLY A 102 -5.21 27.32 6.43
C GLY A 102 -6.45 28.13 6.05
N LEU A 103 -7.64 27.53 6.10
CA LEU A 103 -8.89 28.23 5.81
C LEU A 103 -9.14 29.42 6.74
N ARG A 104 -8.82 29.29 8.04
CA ARG A 104 -8.91 30.42 8.97
C ARG A 104 -8.04 31.61 8.54
N GLN A 105 -6.90 31.35 7.87
CA GLN A 105 -6.06 32.43 7.33
C GLN A 105 -6.62 33.00 6.03
N VAL A 106 -7.11 32.14 5.13
CA VAL A 106 -7.75 32.55 3.87
C VAL A 106 -8.98 33.41 4.14
N ASP A 107 -9.82 33.04 5.09
CA ASP A 107 -11.01 33.80 5.50
C ASP A 107 -10.68 35.16 6.12
N ARG A 108 -9.45 35.32 6.64
CA ARG A 108 -8.89 36.60 7.11
C ARG A 108 -8.18 37.38 6.01
N GLY A 109 -8.30 36.97 4.76
CA GLY A 109 -7.78 37.66 3.58
C GLY A 109 -6.35 37.28 3.19
N ALA A 110 -5.79 36.18 3.68
CA ALA A 110 -4.50 35.69 3.19
C ALA A 110 -4.62 35.18 1.75
N ASN A 111 -3.59 35.42 0.96
CA ASN A 111 -3.51 34.90 -0.41
C ASN A 111 -3.18 33.41 -0.40
N PRO A 112 -4.11 32.51 -0.84
CA PRO A 112 -3.92 31.08 -0.76
C PRO A 112 -2.79 30.56 -1.67
N VAL A 113 -2.49 31.25 -2.79
CA VAL A 113 -1.40 30.86 -3.68
C VAL A 113 -0.05 31.07 -3.03
N LEU A 114 0.14 32.21 -2.32
CA LEU A 114 1.35 32.46 -1.53
C LEU A 114 1.45 31.56 -0.32
N MET A 115 0.31 31.26 0.32
CA MET A 115 0.30 30.27 1.41
C MET A 115 0.73 28.88 0.95
N ARG A 116 0.34 28.47 -0.24
CA ARG A 116 0.78 27.20 -0.85
C ARG A 116 2.31 27.13 -0.93
N GLU A 117 2.99 28.17 -1.41
CA GLU A 117 4.46 28.22 -1.44
C GLU A 117 5.06 28.01 -0.03
N GLY A 118 4.44 28.61 0.98
CA GLY A 118 4.85 28.44 2.38
C GLY A 118 4.66 27.02 2.90
N ILE A 119 3.53 26.38 2.57
CA ILE A 119 3.24 24.99 2.92
C ILE A 119 4.28 24.07 2.28
N GLU A 120 4.52 24.19 0.97
CA GLU A 120 5.50 23.37 0.25
C GLU A 120 6.92 23.53 0.82
N LYS A 121 7.34 24.78 1.13
CA LYS A 121 8.63 25.08 1.74
C LYS A 121 8.80 24.43 3.12
N ALA A 122 7.78 24.57 3.98
CA ALA A 122 7.83 24.00 5.32
C ALA A 122 7.80 22.47 5.30
N ALA A 123 6.91 21.85 4.50
CA ALA A 123 6.81 20.41 4.38
C ALA A 123 8.12 19.77 3.89
N LYS A 124 8.77 20.40 2.90
CA LYS A 124 10.09 19.95 2.42
C LYS A 124 11.14 20.01 3.52
N ALA A 125 11.24 21.12 4.23
CA ALA A 125 12.23 21.28 5.30
C ALA A 125 12.01 20.28 6.46
N VAL A 126 10.75 20.01 6.83
CA VAL A 126 10.42 19.00 7.84
C VAL A 126 10.73 17.59 7.35
N SER A 127 10.43 17.28 6.09
CA SER A 127 10.77 15.99 5.48
C SER A 127 12.28 15.72 5.47
N GLU A 128 13.09 16.74 5.15
CA GLU A 128 14.56 16.65 5.18
C GLU A 128 15.08 16.48 6.63
N TYR A 129 14.47 17.16 7.59
CA TYR A 129 14.81 16.97 9.00
C TYR A 129 14.52 15.54 9.47
N ILE A 130 13.34 15.00 9.17
CA ILE A 130 12.96 13.63 9.54
C ILE A 130 13.96 12.63 8.99
N LEU A 131 14.39 12.80 7.74
CA LEU A 131 15.47 11.98 7.13
C LEU A 131 16.79 12.12 7.87
N SER A 132 17.16 13.33 8.29
CA SER A 132 18.45 13.59 8.94
C SER A 132 18.57 12.96 10.33
N VAL A 133 17.44 12.73 11.02
CA VAL A 133 17.41 12.11 12.35
C VAL A 133 17.05 10.62 12.30
N SER A 134 16.88 10.06 11.11
CA SER A 134 16.55 8.66 10.89
C SER A 134 17.70 7.75 11.32
N LYS A 135 17.38 6.66 12.00
CA LYS A 135 18.30 5.59 12.40
C LYS A 135 18.06 4.35 11.54
N LYS A 136 19.12 3.72 11.05
CA LYS A 136 18.98 2.49 10.25
C LYS A 136 18.47 1.33 11.11
N VAL A 137 17.66 0.49 10.52
CA VAL A 137 17.22 -0.78 11.11
C VAL A 137 18.31 -1.82 10.87
N GLU A 138 18.97 -2.27 11.93
CA GLU A 138 20.12 -3.18 11.83
C GLU A 138 19.84 -4.56 12.39
N SER A 139 18.93 -4.68 13.36
CA SER A 139 18.66 -5.92 14.09
C SER A 139 17.25 -6.47 13.85
N SER A 140 17.10 -7.81 14.00
CA SER A 140 15.79 -8.47 14.03
C SER A 140 14.90 -7.94 15.16
N LYS A 141 15.49 -7.41 16.25
CA LYS A 141 14.75 -6.76 17.33
C LYS A 141 14.11 -5.46 16.88
N ASP A 142 14.79 -4.63 16.09
CA ASP A 142 14.22 -3.38 15.54
C ASP A 142 13.06 -3.69 14.61
N ILE A 143 13.22 -4.72 13.77
CA ILE A 143 12.16 -5.23 12.90
C ILE A 143 10.93 -5.66 13.73
N ALA A 144 11.15 -6.47 14.76
CA ALA A 144 10.07 -6.91 15.65
C ALA A 144 9.38 -5.74 16.35
N ASN A 145 10.12 -4.73 16.78
CA ASN A 145 9.56 -3.53 17.41
C ASN A 145 8.67 -2.74 16.45
N VAL A 146 9.13 -2.47 15.22
CA VAL A 146 8.32 -1.79 14.18
C VAL A 146 7.03 -2.56 13.93
N ALA A 147 7.13 -3.85 13.69
CA ALA A 147 5.98 -4.70 13.42
C ALA A 147 5.01 -4.79 14.62
N THR A 148 5.54 -4.80 15.86
CA THR A 148 4.75 -4.77 17.09
C THR A 148 3.97 -3.46 17.24
N ILE A 149 4.60 -2.33 16.98
CA ILE A 149 3.94 -1.01 17.06
C ILE A 149 2.83 -0.90 16.02
N SER A 150 3.11 -1.26 14.77
CA SER A 150 2.12 -1.18 13.69
C SER A 150 0.96 -2.17 13.89
N SER A 151 1.24 -3.41 14.30
CA SER A 151 0.20 -4.41 14.55
C SER A 151 -0.49 -4.30 15.91
N GLY A 152 0.11 -3.61 16.88
CA GLY A 152 -0.33 -3.63 18.28
C GLY A 152 -0.17 -4.97 18.99
N SER A 153 0.57 -5.94 18.41
CA SER A 153 0.75 -7.31 18.90
C SER A 153 2.21 -7.74 18.87
N GLU A 154 2.75 -8.13 20.02
CA GLU A 154 4.11 -8.67 20.11
C GLU A 154 4.26 -10.02 19.36
N GLU A 155 3.20 -10.84 19.35
CA GLU A 155 3.15 -12.11 18.63
C GLU A 155 3.32 -11.88 17.12
N ILE A 156 2.54 -10.97 16.54
CA ILE A 156 2.64 -10.60 15.12
C ILE A 156 4.01 -10.01 14.83
N GLY A 157 4.51 -9.13 15.70
CA GLY A 157 5.84 -8.53 15.54
C GLY A 157 6.95 -9.58 15.44
N LYS A 158 6.91 -10.60 16.30
CA LYS A 158 7.87 -11.71 16.29
C LYS A 158 7.75 -12.55 15.01
N ILE A 159 6.53 -12.92 14.61
CA ILE A 159 6.29 -13.71 13.39
C ILE A 159 6.84 -12.99 12.16
N ILE A 160 6.65 -11.67 12.05
CA ILE A 160 7.18 -10.88 10.93
C ILE A 160 8.70 -10.81 10.96
N ALA A 161 9.32 -10.62 12.13
CA ALA A 161 10.77 -10.62 12.25
C ALA A 161 11.36 -11.98 11.88
N ASP A 162 10.78 -13.08 12.36
CA ASP A 162 11.18 -14.45 12.03
C ASP A 162 11.01 -14.74 10.52
N ALA A 163 9.94 -14.22 9.91
CA ALA A 163 9.72 -14.33 8.47
C ALA A 163 10.84 -13.60 7.68
N MET A 164 11.13 -12.35 8.04
CA MET A 164 12.18 -11.56 7.37
C MET A 164 13.58 -12.14 7.58
N GLU A 165 13.84 -12.76 8.72
CA GLU A 165 15.11 -13.45 8.97
C GLU A 165 15.28 -14.66 8.05
N LYS A 166 14.19 -15.41 7.78
CA LYS A 166 14.22 -16.62 6.92
C LYS A 166 14.29 -16.32 5.44
N VAL A 167 13.54 -15.31 4.95
CA VAL A 167 13.49 -15.00 3.52
C VAL A 167 14.38 -13.79 3.13
N GLY A 168 15.05 -13.18 4.09
CA GLY A 168 15.85 -11.97 3.88
C GLY A 168 15.00 -10.69 3.91
N ARG A 169 15.71 -9.55 3.97
CA ARG A 169 15.07 -8.21 4.11
C ARG A 169 14.20 -7.83 2.91
N ASP A 170 14.60 -8.25 1.73
CA ASP A 170 13.87 -8.03 0.46
C ASP A 170 13.03 -9.25 0.07
N GLY A 171 12.93 -10.23 0.96
CA GLY A 171 12.20 -11.47 0.75
C GLY A 171 10.70 -11.26 0.69
N VAL A 172 10.02 -12.17 0.00
CA VAL A 172 8.57 -12.13 -0.18
C VAL A 172 7.88 -12.70 1.03
N ILE A 173 7.00 -11.92 1.65
CA ILE A 173 6.13 -12.35 2.73
C ILE A 173 4.69 -12.13 2.28
N SER A 174 3.88 -13.17 2.31
CA SER A 174 2.46 -13.17 1.95
C SER A 174 1.61 -13.61 3.14
N THR A 175 0.34 -13.24 3.13
CA THR A 175 -0.64 -13.70 4.11
C THR A 175 -1.56 -14.73 3.47
N ASP A 176 -2.02 -15.71 4.26
CA ASP A 176 -3.00 -16.71 3.85
C ASP A 176 -3.90 -17.10 5.03
N ASP A 177 -5.03 -17.75 4.74
CA ASP A 177 -5.94 -18.20 5.79
C ASP A 177 -5.41 -19.51 6.41
N SER A 178 -5.36 -19.56 7.74
CA SER A 178 -5.14 -20.81 8.48
C SER A 178 -6.48 -21.55 8.62
N LYS A 179 -6.40 -22.87 8.67
CA LYS A 179 -7.55 -23.71 9.04
C LYS A 179 -7.73 -23.81 10.56
N GLY A 180 -6.77 -23.32 11.32
CA GLY A 180 -6.74 -23.30 12.78
C GLY A 180 -7.02 -21.94 13.37
N PHE A 181 -6.93 -21.84 14.71
CA PHE A 181 -7.11 -20.59 15.44
C PHE A 181 -5.80 -19.80 15.62
N GLU A 182 -4.68 -20.48 15.49
CA GLU A 182 -3.34 -19.90 15.69
C GLU A 182 -2.77 -19.36 14.39
N THR A 183 -1.96 -18.31 14.51
CA THR A 183 -1.23 -17.73 13.39
C THR A 183 0.15 -18.39 13.30
N GLU A 184 0.50 -18.94 12.15
CA GLU A 184 1.70 -19.72 11.92
C GLU A 184 2.53 -19.18 10.75
N LEU A 185 3.85 -19.39 10.81
CA LEU A 185 4.78 -19.08 9.74
C LEU A 185 5.16 -20.34 8.97
N GLU A 186 4.84 -20.38 7.68
CA GLU A 186 5.27 -21.41 6.73
C GLU A 186 6.25 -20.83 5.72
N ILE A 187 7.31 -21.57 5.38
CA ILE A 187 8.20 -21.21 4.27
C ILE A 187 7.90 -22.13 3.10
N SER A 188 7.64 -21.55 1.94
CA SER A 188 7.35 -22.27 0.71
C SER A 188 8.32 -21.87 -0.39
N GLU A 189 8.59 -22.80 -1.31
CA GLU A 189 9.28 -22.47 -2.55
C GLU A 189 8.41 -21.50 -3.35
N GLY A 190 9.03 -20.54 -3.99
CA GLY A 190 8.31 -19.52 -4.75
C GLY A 190 9.18 -18.30 -5.04
N MET A 191 8.65 -17.42 -5.87
CA MET A 191 9.32 -16.16 -6.20
C MET A 191 8.34 -15.05 -6.53
N GLN A 192 8.84 -13.83 -6.48
CA GLN A 192 8.13 -12.64 -6.93
C GLN A 192 8.94 -11.90 -8.00
N TYR A 193 8.23 -11.32 -8.97
CA TYR A 193 8.81 -10.37 -9.91
C TYR A 193 7.94 -9.13 -10.09
N ASP A 194 8.59 -8.03 -10.49
CA ASP A 194 8.06 -6.66 -10.57
C ASP A 194 7.34 -6.38 -11.90
N LYS A 195 6.37 -7.20 -12.24
CA LYS A 195 5.38 -6.98 -13.29
C LYS A 195 4.02 -7.48 -12.81
N GLY A 196 3.01 -6.64 -12.94
CA GLY A 196 1.63 -6.96 -12.60
C GLY A 196 0.79 -7.33 -13.82
N TYR A 197 -0.52 -7.41 -13.63
CA TYR A 197 -1.46 -7.76 -14.70
C TYR A 197 -1.46 -6.72 -15.82
N VAL A 198 -1.60 -7.18 -17.07
CA VAL A 198 -1.66 -6.31 -18.26
C VAL A 198 -2.99 -5.56 -18.38
N SER A 199 -4.02 -5.97 -17.65
CA SER A 199 -5.34 -5.34 -17.66
C SER A 199 -6.03 -5.44 -16.30
N PRO A 200 -6.59 -4.33 -15.77
CA PRO A 200 -7.33 -4.34 -14.50
C PRO A 200 -8.61 -5.18 -14.56
N TYR A 201 -9.10 -5.54 -15.74
CA TYR A 201 -10.24 -6.45 -15.90
C TYR A 201 -9.90 -7.91 -15.60
N MET A 202 -8.63 -8.24 -15.35
CA MET A 202 -8.18 -9.58 -14.96
C MET A 202 -8.19 -9.80 -13.44
N VAL A 203 -8.48 -8.78 -12.63
CA VAL A 203 -8.55 -8.92 -11.17
C VAL A 203 -9.73 -9.79 -10.73
N SER A 204 -9.54 -10.57 -9.67
CA SER A 204 -10.58 -11.34 -9.00
C SER A 204 -11.13 -10.60 -7.78
N ASP A 205 -10.28 -9.87 -7.08
CA ASP A 205 -10.66 -8.99 -5.97
C ASP A 205 -10.56 -7.53 -6.41
N ARG A 206 -11.71 -6.88 -6.58
CA ARG A 206 -11.77 -5.47 -7.02
C ARG A 206 -11.49 -4.48 -5.89
N GLU A 207 -11.63 -4.88 -4.63
CA GLU A 207 -11.34 -4.02 -3.50
C GLU A 207 -9.82 -3.87 -3.32
N LYS A 208 -9.10 -4.99 -3.41
CA LYS A 208 -7.63 -5.04 -3.32
C LYS A 208 -6.93 -4.83 -4.67
N MET A 209 -7.69 -4.80 -5.78
CA MET A 209 -7.13 -4.77 -7.14
C MET A 209 -6.11 -5.90 -7.39
N GLU A 210 -6.46 -7.12 -6.95
CA GLU A 210 -5.62 -8.32 -7.05
C GLU A 210 -6.29 -9.43 -7.83
N ALA A 211 -5.47 -10.22 -8.53
CA ALA A 211 -5.90 -11.47 -9.16
C ALA A 211 -5.25 -12.64 -8.44
N THR A 212 -6.05 -13.44 -7.77
CA THR A 212 -5.60 -14.67 -7.09
C THR A 212 -6.02 -15.89 -7.88
N MET A 213 -5.11 -16.84 -8.05
CA MET A 213 -5.35 -18.12 -8.72
C MET A 213 -4.76 -19.24 -7.90
N GLU A 214 -5.50 -20.34 -7.76
CA GLU A 214 -5.03 -21.55 -7.09
C GLU A 214 -4.82 -22.68 -8.10
N ASN A 215 -3.77 -23.49 -7.87
CA ASN A 215 -3.41 -24.63 -8.71
C ASN A 215 -3.38 -24.26 -10.20
N ALA A 216 -2.74 -23.14 -10.53
CA ALA A 216 -2.72 -22.58 -11.85
C ALA A 216 -1.58 -23.16 -12.70
N TYR A 217 -1.81 -23.23 -13.99
CA TYR A 217 -0.76 -23.45 -15.00
C TYR A 217 -0.03 -22.14 -15.28
N VAL A 218 1.24 -22.27 -15.71
CA VAL A 218 2.11 -21.13 -16.05
C VAL A 218 2.70 -21.33 -17.44
N LEU A 219 2.44 -20.40 -18.34
CA LEU A 219 3.06 -20.29 -19.66
C LEU A 219 4.20 -19.28 -19.57
N VAL A 220 5.40 -19.67 -20.00
CA VAL A 220 6.61 -18.82 -19.95
C VAL A 220 7.21 -18.69 -21.35
N THR A 221 7.28 -17.46 -21.88
CA THR A 221 7.85 -17.19 -23.19
C THR A 221 8.51 -15.82 -23.29
N ASP A 222 9.58 -15.70 -24.09
CA ASP A 222 10.19 -14.43 -24.50
C ASP A 222 9.60 -13.86 -25.79
N GLN A 223 8.50 -14.47 -26.28
CA GLN A 223 7.85 -14.03 -27.49
C GLN A 223 6.71 -13.05 -27.17
N LYS A 224 6.45 -12.16 -28.12
CA LYS A 224 5.23 -11.33 -28.10
C LYS A 224 4.07 -12.16 -28.67
N ILE A 225 2.96 -12.24 -27.94
CA ILE A 225 1.73 -12.89 -28.42
C ILE A 225 0.94 -11.86 -29.23
N THR A 226 0.97 -12.03 -30.55
CA THR A 226 0.36 -11.06 -31.48
C THR A 226 -1.06 -11.44 -31.85
N ASN A 227 -1.39 -12.74 -31.83
CA ASN A 227 -2.71 -13.25 -32.16
C ASN A 227 -3.12 -14.35 -31.18
N ILE A 228 -4.38 -14.34 -30.77
CA ILE A 228 -4.94 -15.37 -29.86
C ILE A 228 -4.87 -16.78 -30.48
N GLN A 229 -4.88 -16.88 -31.81
CA GLN A 229 -4.80 -18.15 -32.53
C GLN A 229 -3.48 -18.89 -32.24
N GLU A 230 -2.41 -18.20 -31.89
CA GLU A 230 -1.11 -18.80 -31.57
C GLU A 230 -1.17 -19.69 -30.31
N ILE A 231 -2.09 -19.44 -29.42
CA ILE A 231 -2.25 -20.17 -28.15
C ILE A 231 -3.64 -20.81 -28.00
N LEU A 232 -4.54 -20.61 -28.97
CA LEU A 232 -5.93 -21.04 -28.87
C LEU A 232 -6.11 -22.53 -28.57
N PRO A 233 -5.37 -23.47 -29.22
CA PRO A 233 -5.51 -24.90 -28.93
C PRO A 233 -5.17 -25.27 -27.49
N LEU A 234 -4.23 -24.53 -26.88
CA LEU A 234 -3.86 -24.67 -25.46
C LEU A 234 -4.95 -24.12 -24.54
N LEU A 235 -5.49 -22.92 -24.86
CA LEU A 235 -6.55 -22.30 -24.08
C LEU A 235 -7.82 -23.17 -24.05
N GLU A 236 -8.20 -23.78 -25.18
CA GLU A 236 -9.35 -24.69 -25.27
C GLU A 236 -9.21 -25.88 -24.33
N GLN A 237 -8.03 -26.51 -24.29
CA GLN A 237 -7.76 -27.62 -23.36
C GLN A 237 -7.88 -27.17 -21.88
N LEU A 238 -7.33 -26.00 -21.53
CA LEU A 238 -7.39 -25.46 -20.17
C LEU A 238 -8.82 -25.12 -19.75
N VAL A 239 -9.61 -24.53 -20.65
CA VAL A 239 -11.03 -24.24 -20.41
C VAL A 239 -11.82 -25.53 -20.18
N GLN A 240 -11.62 -26.55 -21.01
CA GLN A 240 -12.28 -27.86 -20.84
C GLN A 240 -11.89 -28.54 -19.52
N ALA A 241 -10.63 -28.37 -19.09
CA ALA A 241 -10.13 -28.89 -17.83
C ALA A 241 -10.49 -28.00 -16.60
N ASN A 242 -11.16 -26.88 -16.83
CA ASN A 242 -11.48 -25.86 -15.81
C ASN A 242 -10.24 -25.45 -14.97
N ARG A 243 -9.13 -25.16 -15.65
CA ARG A 243 -7.85 -24.84 -15.03
C ARG A 243 -7.48 -23.38 -15.26
N ALA A 244 -6.95 -22.73 -14.23
CA ALA A 244 -6.44 -21.36 -14.32
C ALA A 244 -5.09 -21.31 -15.05
N LEU A 245 -4.83 -20.19 -15.73
CA LEU A 245 -3.57 -19.95 -16.46
C LEU A 245 -2.98 -18.58 -16.11
N LEU A 246 -1.71 -18.55 -15.76
CA LEU A 246 -0.86 -17.37 -15.82
C LEU A 246 -0.05 -17.38 -17.12
N ILE A 247 -0.15 -16.31 -17.90
CA ILE A 247 0.65 -16.09 -19.10
C ILE A 247 1.75 -15.09 -18.77
N ILE A 248 3.01 -15.48 -18.98
CA ILE A 248 4.19 -14.61 -18.85
C ILE A 248 4.83 -14.51 -20.22
N ALA A 249 4.70 -13.36 -20.88
CA ALA A 249 5.20 -13.14 -22.24
C ALA A 249 5.96 -11.80 -22.33
N GLU A 250 6.81 -11.64 -23.36
CA GLU A 250 7.49 -10.36 -23.60
C GLU A 250 6.47 -9.21 -23.67
N ASP A 251 5.42 -9.40 -24.48
CA ASP A 251 4.29 -8.49 -24.62
C ASP A 251 3.07 -9.22 -25.17
N LEU A 252 1.90 -8.59 -25.07
CA LEU A 252 0.65 -9.07 -25.66
C LEU A 252 -0.02 -7.94 -26.43
N GLU A 253 -0.50 -8.23 -27.66
CA GLU A 253 -1.29 -7.26 -28.41
C GLU A 253 -2.63 -6.98 -27.74
N ASN A 254 -3.13 -5.76 -27.91
CA ASN A 254 -4.35 -5.28 -27.25
C ASN A 254 -5.58 -6.16 -27.56
N GLU A 255 -5.65 -6.75 -28.74
CA GLU A 255 -6.72 -7.67 -29.13
C GLU A 255 -6.69 -8.96 -28.31
N VAL A 256 -5.49 -9.50 -28.08
CA VAL A 256 -5.27 -10.68 -27.24
C VAL A 256 -5.66 -10.37 -25.79
N VAL A 257 -5.17 -9.26 -25.26
CA VAL A 257 -5.50 -8.80 -23.89
C VAL A 257 -7.00 -8.63 -23.71
N SER A 258 -7.68 -8.00 -24.67
CA SER A 258 -9.13 -7.75 -24.62
C SER A 258 -9.91 -9.06 -24.65
N THR A 259 -9.48 -10.03 -25.48
CA THR A 259 -10.12 -11.34 -25.58
C THR A 259 -9.98 -12.13 -24.28
N LEU A 260 -8.78 -12.17 -23.68
CA LEU A 260 -8.54 -12.85 -22.41
C LEU A 260 -9.33 -12.18 -21.26
N ALA A 261 -9.30 -10.85 -21.17
CA ALA A 261 -10.03 -10.09 -20.17
C ALA A 261 -11.55 -10.31 -20.26
N LEU A 262 -12.11 -10.35 -21.46
CA LEU A 262 -13.53 -10.62 -21.68
C LEU A 262 -13.93 -12.02 -21.19
N ASN A 263 -13.13 -13.04 -21.47
CA ASN A 263 -13.36 -14.41 -21.02
C ASN A 263 -13.25 -14.51 -19.49
N LYS A 264 -12.31 -13.80 -18.88
CA LYS A 264 -12.20 -13.69 -17.41
C LYS A 264 -13.44 -13.05 -16.79
N LEU A 265 -13.91 -11.91 -17.33
CA LEU A 265 -15.09 -11.20 -16.85
C LEU A 265 -16.38 -12.04 -16.98
N ARG A 266 -16.48 -12.86 -18.02
CA ARG A 266 -17.61 -13.79 -18.24
C ARG A 266 -17.55 -15.02 -17.34
N GLY A 267 -16.45 -15.23 -16.62
CA GLY A 267 -16.23 -16.42 -15.81
C GLY A 267 -16.00 -17.70 -16.62
N THR A 268 -15.78 -17.58 -17.94
CA THR A 268 -15.54 -18.74 -18.82
C THR A 268 -14.13 -19.27 -18.73
N PHE A 269 -13.16 -18.41 -18.40
CA PHE A 269 -11.77 -18.80 -18.24
C PHE A 269 -11.06 -17.95 -17.18
N ASN A 270 -10.47 -18.62 -16.19
CA ASN A 270 -9.66 -17.97 -15.16
C ASN A 270 -8.23 -17.76 -15.67
N VAL A 271 -7.97 -16.61 -16.28
CA VAL A 271 -6.67 -16.27 -16.88
C VAL A 271 -6.18 -14.90 -16.40
N VAL A 272 -4.88 -14.80 -16.18
CA VAL A 272 -4.16 -13.54 -15.96
C VAL A 272 -2.94 -13.53 -16.86
N ALA A 273 -2.63 -12.40 -17.45
CA ALA A 273 -1.43 -12.20 -18.25
C ALA A 273 -0.58 -11.08 -17.64
N THR A 274 0.73 -11.28 -17.65
CA THR A 274 1.74 -10.33 -17.21
C THR A 274 2.84 -10.21 -18.26
N LYS A 275 3.52 -9.06 -18.24
CA LYS A 275 4.75 -8.92 -19.05
C LYS A 275 5.91 -9.62 -18.36
N ALA A 276 6.85 -10.12 -19.16
CA ALA A 276 8.09 -10.70 -18.68
C ALA A 276 8.92 -9.66 -17.87
N PRO A 277 9.51 -10.08 -16.73
CA PRO A 277 10.36 -9.21 -15.93
C PRO A 277 11.71 -8.93 -16.62
N GLY A 278 12.29 -7.76 -16.33
CA GLY A 278 13.59 -7.35 -16.88
C GLY A 278 13.53 -6.95 -18.36
N PHE A 279 14.71 -6.81 -18.97
CA PHE A 279 14.87 -6.42 -20.38
C PHE A 279 16.10 -7.13 -20.96
N GLY A 280 16.09 -7.40 -22.30
CA GLY A 280 17.19 -8.00 -23.02
C GLY A 280 17.59 -9.38 -22.47
N ASP A 281 18.90 -9.63 -22.35
CA ASP A 281 19.40 -10.92 -21.86
C ASP A 281 18.96 -11.24 -20.43
N ASN A 282 18.84 -10.21 -19.56
CA ASN A 282 18.35 -10.40 -18.21
C ASN A 282 16.88 -10.91 -18.18
N GLN A 283 16.06 -10.49 -19.12
CA GLN A 283 14.69 -10.95 -19.22
C GLN A 283 14.65 -12.45 -19.52
N LYS A 284 15.47 -12.92 -20.46
CA LYS A 284 15.57 -14.35 -20.80
C LYS A 284 16.04 -15.18 -19.61
N GLU A 285 17.04 -14.70 -18.90
CA GLU A 285 17.56 -15.34 -17.70
C GLU A 285 16.51 -15.43 -16.58
N MET A 286 15.73 -14.36 -16.35
CA MET A 286 14.63 -14.38 -15.38
C MET A 286 13.48 -15.28 -15.81
N LEU A 287 13.13 -15.32 -17.10
CA LEU A 287 12.13 -16.23 -17.62
C LEU A 287 12.56 -17.70 -17.48
N GLN A 288 13.84 -18.01 -17.66
CA GLN A 288 14.39 -19.33 -17.43
C GLN A 288 14.33 -19.71 -15.95
N ASP A 289 14.67 -18.78 -15.04
CA ASP A 289 14.55 -18.99 -13.60
C ASP A 289 13.09 -19.31 -13.19
N ILE A 290 12.11 -18.56 -13.75
CA ILE A 290 10.68 -18.81 -13.55
C ILE A 290 10.27 -20.19 -14.11
N ALA A 291 10.74 -20.55 -15.30
CA ALA A 291 10.43 -21.82 -15.91
C ALA A 291 10.93 -22.99 -15.05
N ILE A 292 12.18 -22.94 -14.59
CA ILE A 292 12.78 -23.95 -13.72
C ILE A 292 11.98 -24.06 -12.40
N MET A 293 11.65 -22.93 -11.76
CA MET A 293 10.93 -22.91 -10.50
C MET A 293 9.50 -23.47 -10.63
N THR A 294 8.83 -23.25 -11.77
CA THR A 294 7.46 -23.72 -12.00
C THR A 294 7.38 -25.09 -12.65
N GLY A 295 8.50 -25.62 -13.14
CA GLY A 295 8.55 -26.83 -13.97
C GLY A 295 8.02 -26.60 -15.39
N ALA A 296 7.97 -25.35 -15.84
CA ALA A 296 7.59 -25.00 -17.22
C ALA A 296 8.74 -25.20 -18.19
N LYS A 297 8.40 -25.43 -19.44
CA LYS A 297 9.34 -25.32 -20.55
C LYS A 297 9.37 -23.87 -21.04
N PHE A 298 10.56 -23.27 -21.04
CA PHE A 298 10.74 -21.91 -21.55
C PHE A 298 10.65 -21.89 -23.07
N TYR A 299 9.60 -21.28 -23.61
CA TYR A 299 9.40 -21.13 -25.06
C TYR A 299 10.14 -19.90 -25.55
N SER A 300 11.32 -20.11 -26.13
CA SER A 300 12.18 -19.05 -26.62
C SER A 300 12.20 -18.97 -28.16
N LYS A 301 12.15 -17.72 -28.65
CA LYS A 301 12.30 -17.40 -30.05
C LYS A 301 13.68 -17.81 -30.60
N ASP A 302 14.72 -17.69 -29.79
CA ASP A 302 16.10 -18.05 -30.17
C ASP A 302 16.26 -19.55 -30.42
N LEU A 303 15.40 -20.35 -29.78
CA LEU A 303 15.36 -21.81 -30.00
C LEU A 303 14.41 -22.23 -31.14
N ASN A 304 13.89 -21.27 -31.91
CA ASN A 304 12.90 -21.49 -32.98
C ASN A 304 11.65 -22.27 -32.52
N MET A 305 11.22 -22.06 -31.28
CA MET A 305 10.01 -22.69 -30.75
C MET A 305 8.80 -21.83 -31.12
N GLU A 306 7.75 -22.43 -31.65
CA GLU A 306 6.51 -21.71 -31.98
C GLU A 306 5.43 -21.97 -30.93
N LEU A 307 4.73 -20.92 -30.50
CA LEU A 307 3.71 -20.99 -29.44
C LEU A 307 2.55 -21.96 -29.82
N LYS A 308 2.24 -22.08 -31.11
CA LYS A 308 1.20 -23.00 -31.61
C LYS A 308 1.51 -24.48 -31.35
N ASP A 309 2.79 -24.81 -31.15
CA ASP A 309 3.26 -26.20 -30.93
C ASP A 309 3.30 -26.55 -29.43
N MET A 310 2.98 -25.59 -28.55
CA MET A 310 3.00 -25.76 -27.10
C MET A 310 1.93 -26.79 -26.66
N GLN A 311 2.36 -27.72 -25.83
CA GLN A 311 1.49 -28.73 -25.22
C GLN A 311 1.18 -28.42 -23.78
N LEU A 312 0.11 -28.98 -23.23
CA LEU A 312 -0.25 -28.85 -21.84
C LEU A 312 0.86 -29.30 -20.87
N SER A 313 1.64 -30.31 -21.29
CA SER A 313 2.81 -30.82 -20.56
C SER A 313 3.99 -29.86 -20.51
N ASP A 314 4.03 -28.84 -21.37
CA ASP A 314 5.08 -27.82 -21.39
C ASP A 314 4.80 -26.69 -20.41
N LEU A 315 3.59 -26.63 -19.86
CA LEU A 315 3.21 -25.64 -18.85
C LEU A 315 3.74 -26.02 -17.48
N GLY A 316 4.25 -25.02 -16.77
CA GLY A 316 4.53 -25.16 -15.34
C GLY A 316 3.25 -25.17 -14.50
N THR A 317 3.38 -25.52 -13.24
CA THR A 317 2.27 -25.43 -12.28
C THR A 317 2.72 -24.77 -10.98
N VAL A 318 1.78 -24.05 -10.35
CA VAL A 318 2.01 -23.31 -9.10
C VAL A 318 0.78 -23.46 -8.22
N LYS A 319 0.98 -23.67 -6.90
CA LYS A 319 -0.12 -23.86 -5.96
C LYS A 319 -0.97 -22.60 -5.79
N LYS A 320 -0.32 -21.45 -5.67
CA LYS A 320 -1.01 -20.15 -5.51
C LYS A 320 -0.26 -19.05 -6.27
N ILE A 321 -0.99 -18.21 -6.95
CA ILE A 321 -0.48 -17.02 -7.65
C ILE A 321 -1.29 -15.82 -7.18
N VAL A 322 -0.59 -14.73 -6.84
CA VAL A 322 -1.17 -13.41 -6.53
C VAL A 322 -0.56 -12.39 -7.48
N VAL A 323 -1.40 -11.73 -8.28
CA VAL A 323 -0.97 -10.70 -9.21
C VAL A 323 -1.61 -9.37 -8.83
N THR A 324 -0.80 -8.40 -8.49
CA THR A 324 -1.20 -7.02 -8.24
C THR A 324 -0.97 -6.16 -9.49
N LYS A 325 -1.17 -4.87 -9.39
CA LYS A 325 -0.86 -3.92 -10.47
C LYS A 325 0.63 -3.94 -10.86
N ASP A 326 1.51 -4.14 -9.89
CA ASP A 326 2.96 -3.94 -10.06
C ASP A 326 3.77 -5.24 -9.92
N ASN A 327 3.22 -6.26 -9.25
CA ASN A 327 3.97 -7.47 -8.89
C ASN A 327 3.18 -8.75 -9.18
N THR A 328 3.92 -9.82 -9.43
CA THR A 328 3.41 -11.20 -9.51
C THR A 328 4.17 -12.08 -8.53
N THR A 329 3.45 -12.68 -7.59
CA THR A 329 3.97 -13.62 -6.60
C THR A 329 3.48 -15.03 -6.91
N MET A 330 4.39 -15.97 -7.01
CA MET A 330 4.13 -17.39 -7.24
C MET A 330 4.59 -18.19 -6.01
N ILE A 331 3.75 -19.07 -5.51
CA ILE A 331 3.98 -19.84 -4.28
C ILE A 331 3.76 -21.32 -4.57
N GLY A 332 4.72 -22.16 -4.22
CA GLY A 332 4.64 -23.60 -4.39
C GLY A 332 4.76 -24.03 -5.86
N GLY A 333 5.82 -23.63 -6.54
CA GLY A 333 6.15 -24.09 -7.88
C GLY A 333 6.44 -25.60 -7.92
N ALA A 334 6.12 -26.25 -9.02
CA ALA A 334 6.30 -27.68 -9.22
C ALA A 334 7.66 -28.06 -9.85
N GLY A 335 8.59 -27.11 -9.99
CA GLY A 335 9.95 -27.39 -10.44
C GLY A 335 10.69 -28.35 -9.52
N SER A 336 11.61 -29.12 -10.06
CA SER A 336 12.39 -30.05 -9.24
C SER A 336 13.40 -29.29 -8.37
N LYS A 337 13.56 -29.72 -7.12
CA LYS A 337 14.53 -29.10 -6.17
C LYS A 337 15.95 -29.20 -6.69
N GLU A 338 16.25 -30.29 -7.38
CA GLU A 338 17.55 -30.55 -7.98
C GLU A 338 17.86 -29.55 -9.09
N GLU A 339 16.88 -29.25 -9.96
CA GLU A 339 17.05 -28.27 -11.06
C GLU A 339 17.16 -26.85 -10.51
N VAL A 340 16.37 -26.49 -9.51
CA VAL A 340 16.47 -25.19 -8.83
C VAL A 340 17.85 -25.05 -8.16
N ALA A 341 18.33 -26.07 -7.43
CA ALA A 341 19.65 -26.05 -6.81
C ALA A 341 20.78 -25.97 -7.83
N ALA A 342 20.67 -26.68 -8.95
CA ALA A 342 21.64 -26.60 -10.03
C ALA A 342 21.69 -25.18 -10.65
N ARG A 343 20.52 -24.55 -10.83
CA ARG A 343 20.43 -23.17 -11.33
C ARG A 343 21.03 -22.16 -10.38
N VAL A 344 20.79 -22.31 -9.07
CA VAL A 344 21.42 -21.51 -8.01
C VAL A 344 22.94 -21.60 -8.12
N SER A 345 23.50 -22.82 -8.18
CA SER A 345 24.96 -23.04 -8.29
C SER A 345 25.54 -22.46 -9.59
N GLU A 346 24.80 -22.51 -10.69
CA GLU A 346 25.19 -21.88 -11.96
C GLU A 346 25.31 -20.36 -11.82
N ILE A 347 24.30 -19.69 -11.20
CA ILE A 347 24.31 -18.24 -10.98
C ILE A 347 25.46 -17.85 -10.04
N GLU A 348 25.73 -18.63 -8.99
CA GLU A 348 26.85 -18.40 -8.06
C GLU A 348 28.18 -18.46 -8.80
N ALA A 349 28.39 -19.48 -9.62
CA ALA A 349 29.61 -19.62 -10.43
C ALA A 349 29.78 -18.47 -11.44
N GLN A 350 28.72 -18.01 -12.07
CA GLN A 350 28.75 -16.85 -12.98
C GLN A 350 29.08 -15.56 -12.20
N MET A 351 28.56 -15.39 -10.98
CA MET A 351 28.79 -14.22 -10.13
C MET A 351 30.26 -14.14 -9.67
N GLU A 352 30.90 -15.28 -9.39
CA GLU A 352 32.32 -15.35 -9.06
C GLU A 352 33.22 -14.96 -10.24
N ASN A 353 32.82 -15.31 -11.46
CA ASN A 353 33.61 -15.09 -12.67
C ASN A 353 33.41 -13.71 -13.31
N THR A 354 32.39 -12.95 -12.92
CA THR A 354 32.15 -11.60 -13.47
C THR A 354 32.93 -10.52 -12.73
N THR A 355 33.45 -9.53 -13.48
CA THR A 355 34.14 -8.34 -12.92
C THR A 355 33.22 -7.13 -12.84
N SER A 356 32.01 -7.20 -13.40
CA SER A 356 31.04 -6.11 -13.43
C SER A 356 30.24 -6.07 -12.13
N ASP A 357 30.36 -5.00 -11.36
CA ASP A 357 29.58 -4.80 -10.13
C ASP A 357 28.07 -4.74 -10.40
N TYR A 358 27.69 -4.21 -11.56
CA TYR A 358 26.30 -4.17 -11.99
C TYR A 358 25.74 -5.57 -12.24
N ASP A 359 26.49 -6.43 -12.95
CA ASP A 359 26.06 -7.80 -13.23
C ASP A 359 26.06 -8.64 -11.95
N LYS A 360 27.04 -8.46 -11.06
CA LYS A 360 27.05 -9.08 -9.72
C LYS A 360 25.78 -8.77 -8.94
N LYS A 361 25.37 -7.50 -8.91
CA LYS A 361 24.14 -7.09 -8.23
C LYS A 361 22.90 -7.76 -8.81
N ARG A 362 22.79 -7.81 -10.13
CA ARG A 362 21.67 -8.46 -10.83
C ARG A 362 21.62 -9.97 -10.55
N MET A 363 22.77 -10.63 -10.57
CA MET A 363 22.87 -12.07 -10.25
C MET A 363 22.53 -12.33 -8.80
N ALA A 364 22.95 -11.47 -7.85
CA ALA A 364 22.59 -11.57 -6.46
C ALA A 364 21.07 -11.40 -6.22
N GLU A 365 20.42 -10.49 -6.94
CA GLU A 365 18.96 -10.32 -6.90
C GLU A 365 18.23 -11.58 -7.41
N ARG A 366 18.68 -12.17 -8.51
CA ARG A 366 18.11 -13.42 -9.04
C ARG A 366 18.32 -14.59 -8.09
N LEU A 367 19.54 -14.70 -7.54
CA LEU A 367 19.88 -15.73 -6.56
C LEU A 367 18.97 -15.63 -5.33
N GLY A 368 18.76 -14.43 -4.78
CA GLY A 368 17.86 -14.20 -3.67
C GLY A 368 16.41 -14.61 -3.98
N LYS A 369 15.92 -14.32 -5.19
CA LYS A 369 14.56 -14.71 -5.62
C LYS A 369 14.38 -16.22 -5.75
N LEU A 370 15.41 -16.95 -6.17
CA LEU A 370 15.35 -18.42 -6.33
C LEU A 370 15.58 -19.19 -5.02
N SER A 371 16.49 -18.69 -4.15
CA SER A 371 16.95 -19.44 -2.98
C SER A 371 16.16 -19.16 -1.69
N ASN A 372 15.62 -17.95 -1.53
CA ASN A 372 14.98 -17.53 -0.28
C ASN A 372 13.54 -18.01 -0.11
N GLY A 373 12.87 -18.37 -1.21
CA GLY A 373 11.46 -18.78 -1.17
C GLY A 373 10.50 -17.64 -0.79
N VAL A 374 9.31 -18.01 -0.37
CA VAL A 374 8.24 -17.10 0.09
C VAL A 374 7.83 -17.49 1.49
N ALA A 375 7.84 -16.54 2.42
CA ALA A 375 7.27 -16.72 3.75
C ALA A 375 5.75 -16.51 3.67
N ILE A 376 4.98 -17.42 4.26
CA ILE A 376 3.53 -17.37 4.31
C ILE A 376 3.11 -17.28 5.77
N ILE A 377 2.51 -16.16 6.14
CA ILE A 377 1.88 -16.00 7.45
C ILE A 377 0.45 -16.52 7.32
N LYS A 378 0.21 -17.72 7.84
CA LYS A 378 -1.13 -18.31 7.91
C LYS A 378 -1.86 -17.77 9.11
N VAL A 379 -2.86 -16.93 8.85
CA VAL A 379 -3.58 -16.19 9.89
C VAL A 379 -4.72 -17.03 10.42
N GLY A 380 -4.70 -17.31 11.72
CA GLY A 380 -5.76 -18.03 12.43
C GLY A 380 -6.67 -17.11 13.20
N ALA A 381 -7.99 -17.41 13.20
CA ALA A 381 -8.99 -16.68 13.95
C ALA A 381 -10.22 -17.55 14.23
N ALA A 382 -11.03 -17.15 15.24
CA ALA A 382 -12.25 -17.85 15.58
C ALA A 382 -13.44 -17.48 14.68
N THR A 383 -13.42 -16.28 14.09
CA THR A 383 -14.48 -15.75 13.24
C THR A 383 -13.91 -15.11 11.97
N GLU A 384 -14.72 -15.04 10.92
CA GLU A 384 -14.35 -14.40 9.67
C GLU A 384 -14.02 -12.91 9.84
N SER A 385 -14.77 -12.21 10.71
CA SER A 385 -14.51 -10.78 10.99
C SER A 385 -13.16 -10.58 11.70
N GLU A 386 -12.82 -11.44 12.66
CA GLU A 386 -11.52 -11.43 13.33
C GLU A 386 -10.38 -11.77 12.36
N LEU A 387 -10.61 -12.73 11.46
CA LEU A 387 -9.64 -13.12 10.44
C LEU A 387 -9.30 -11.95 9.52
N LYS A 388 -10.32 -11.27 9.01
CA LYS A 388 -10.14 -10.09 8.14
C LYS A 388 -9.39 -8.96 8.86
N GLU A 389 -9.75 -8.68 10.10
CA GLU A 389 -9.09 -7.65 10.91
C GLU A 389 -7.63 -7.99 11.17
N LYS A 390 -7.32 -9.23 11.58
CA LYS A 390 -5.94 -9.69 11.79
C LYS A 390 -5.11 -9.63 10.51
N LYS A 391 -5.68 -10.00 9.37
CA LYS A 391 -4.97 -9.93 8.07
C LYS A 391 -4.60 -8.50 7.70
N LEU A 392 -5.53 -7.55 7.80
CA LEU A 392 -5.24 -6.13 7.55
C LEU A 392 -4.13 -5.63 8.46
N ARG A 393 -4.18 -5.94 9.74
CA ARG A 393 -3.18 -5.56 10.72
C ARG A 393 -1.79 -6.15 10.43
N ILE A 394 -1.73 -7.39 9.95
CA ILE A 394 -0.46 -8.03 9.53
C ILE A 394 0.05 -7.38 8.23
N GLU A 395 -0.81 -7.06 7.28
CA GLU A 395 -0.45 -6.38 6.04
C GLU A 395 0.14 -4.97 6.33
N ASP A 396 -0.47 -4.20 7.22
CA ASP A 396 0.05 -2.89 7.68
C ASP A 396 1.43 -3.05 8.36
N ALA A 397 1.56 -4.03 9.25
CA ALA A 397 2.82 -4.28 9.94
C ALA A 397 3.95 -4.73 8.99
N LEU A 398 3.66 -5.53 7.97
CA LEU A 398 4.61 -5.90 6.91
C LEU A 398 5.06 -4.67 6.11
N ASN A 399 4.12 -3.82 5.72
CA ASN A 399 4.41 -2.61 4.95
C ASN A 399 5.22 -1.61 5.77
N SER A 400 4.85 -1.37 7.03
CA SER A 400 5.60 -0.56 7.99
C SER A 400 7.03 -1.07 8.17
N THR A 401 7.19 -2.39 8.29
CA THR A 401 8.51 -2.99 8.47
C THR A 401 9.38 -2.83 7.23
N ARG A 402 8.82 -3.03 6.02
CA ARG A 402 9.52 -2.74 4.75
C ARG A 402 9.91 -1.27 4.62
N ALA A 403 9.01 -0.37 5.00
CA ALA A 403 9.28 1.07 5.02
C ALA A 403 10.43 1.42 5.98
N ALA A 404 10.48 0.80 7.16
CA ALA A 404 11.55 0.97 8.14
C ALA A 404 12.90 0.44 7.64
N VAL A 405 12.90 -0.73 7.00
CA VAL A 405 14.13 -1.29 6.39
C VAL A 405 14.67 -0.38 5.29
N SER A 406 13.77 0.27 4.50
CA SER A 406 14.17 1.12 3.37
C SER A 406 14.75 2.46 3.76
N GLU A 407 14.16 3.18 4.72
CA GLU A 407 14.55 4.56 5.09
C GLU A 407 14.95 4.72 6.56
N GLY A 408 14.89 3.65 7.36
CA GLY A 408 15.17 3.69 8.78
C GLY A 408 13.94 4.04 9.64
N ILE A 409 14.22 4.33 10.91
CA ILE A 409 13.22 4.60 11.96
C ILE A 409 13.49 5.94 12.65
N VAL A 410 12.43 6.52 13.19
CA VAL A 410 12.45 7.71 14.05
C VAL A 410 11.69 7.45 15.35
N VAL A 411 11.80 8.33 16.33
CA VAL A 411 10.96 8.27 17.55
C VAL A 411 9.49 8.34 17.17
N GLY A 412 8.70 7.41 17.69
CA GLY A 412 7.30 7.23 17.34
C GLY A 412 6.32 8.11 18.15
N GLY A 413 5.03 7.73 18.08
CA GLY A 413 3.99 8.39 18.86
C GLY A 413 3.78 9.89 18.57
N GLY A 414 4.15 10.36 17.37
CA GLY A 414 4.10 11.76 16.98
C GLY A 414 5.25 12.62 17.56
N ALA A 415 6.13 12.06 18.39
CA ALA A 415 7.23 12.80 19.01
C ALA A 415 8.22 13.36 17.98
N CYS A 416 8.53 12.61 16.90
CA CYS A 416 9.40 13.07 15.81
C CYS A 416 8.90 14.39 15.19
N LEU A 417 7.60 14.52 14.95
CA LEU A 417 6.99 15.74 14.38
C LEU A 417 7.09 16.93 15.34
N VAL A 418 6.92 16.71 16.65
CA VAL A 418 7.11 17.76 17.66
C VAL A 418 8.58 18.20 17.74
N LYS A 419 9.53 17.27 17.59
CA LYS A 419 10.97 17.60 17.51
C LYS A 419 11.28 18.42 16.26
N ALA A 420 10.72 18.05 15.11
CA ALA A 420 10.84 18.83 13.88
C ALA A 420 10.27 20.26 14.05
N TYR A 421 9.11 20.39 14.71
CA TYR A 421 8.56 21.70 15.09
C TYR A 421 9.56 22.52 15.90
N GLY A 422 10.11 21.97 16.98
CA GLY A 422 11.08 22.67 17.83
C GLY A 422 12.36 23.07 17.10
N ALA A 423 12.89 22.20 16.23
CA ALA A 423 14.13 22.43 15.51
C ALA A 423 14.04 23.45 14.37
N LEU A 424 12.85 23.58 13.74
CA LEU A 424 12.71 24.29 12.46
C LEU A 424 11.81 25.53 12.50
N LYS A 425 10.87 25.67 13.45
CA LYS A 425 9.88 26.76 13.48
C LYS A 425 10.50 28.16 13.41
N ASP A 426 11.68 28.35 13.98
CA ASP A 426 12.39 29.61 13.99
C ASP A 426 13.42 29.77 12.86
N LYS A 427 13.71 28.70 12.12
CA LYS A 427 14.67 28.65 11.01
C LYS A 427 13.99 28.79 9.65
N VAL A 428 12.82 28.17 9.46
CA VAL A 428 12.08 28.25 8.20
C VAL A 428 11.21 29.49 8.22
N LYS A 429 11.64 30.55 7.54
CA LYS A 429 10.98 31.86 7.52
C LYS A 429 10.83 32.41 6.11
N SER A 430 9.91 33.35 5.95
CA SER A 430 9.72 34.15 4.75
C SER A 430 9.40 35.60 5.11
N ASP A 431 9.94 36.55 4.35
CA ASP A 431 9.60 37.97 4.48
C ASP A 431 8.22 38.28 3.86
N VAL A 432 7.68 37.39 3.04
CA VAL A 432 6.35 37.51 2.46
C VAL A 432 5.33 36.99 3.48
N VAL A 433 4.46 37.87 3.95
CA VAL A 433 3.52 37.60 5.05
C VAL A 433 2.66 36.37 4.82
N ASP A 434 2.10 36.21 3.61
CA ASP A 434 1.20 35.09 3.33
C ASP A 434 1.96 33.77 3.10
N VAL A 435 3.20 33.81 2.61
CA VAL A 435 4.09 32.64 2.61
C VAL A 435 4.41 32.22 4.03
N GLN A 436 4.68 33.19 4.93
CA GLN A 436 4.94 32.89 6.35
C GLN A 436 3.70 32.29 7.06
N LYS A 437 2.49 32.71 6.69
CA LYS A 437 1.26 32.07 7.18
C LYS A 437 1.15 30.61 6.73
N GLY A 438 1.50 30.31 5.47
CA GLY A 438 1.55 28.94 4.95
C GLY A 438 2.55 28.08 5.70
N ILE A 439 3.75 28.60 5.98
CA ILE A 439 4.76 27.94 6.81
C ILE A 439 4.19 27.61 8.20
N LYS A 440 3.53 28.58 8.82
CA LYS A 440 2.93 28.40 10.15
C LYS A 440 1.84 27.31 10.16
N VAL A 441 1.02 27.22 9.12
CA VAL A 441 -0.01 26.18 9.00
C VAL A 441 0.57 24.78 9.11
N VAL A 442 1.69 24.51 8.44
CA VAL A 442 2.38 23.22 8.54
C VAL A 442 2.91 22.99 9.95
N PHE A 443 3.63 23.94 10.51
CA PHE A 443 4.19 23.77 11.86
C PHE A 443 3.12 23.55 12.92
N ASP A 444 2.01 24.29 12.88
CA ASP A 444 0.89 24.08 13.81
C ASP A 444 0.30 22.66 13.65
N ALA A 445 0.23 22.14 12.43
CA ALA A 445 -0.29 20.80 12.15
C ALA A 445 0.64 19.67 12.64
N LEU A 446 1.96 19.90 12.76
CA LEU A 446 2.89 18.87 13.27
C LEU A 446 2.55 18.42 14.69
N LEU A 447 1.81 19.22 15.45
CA LEU A 447 1.40 18.91 16.82
C LEU A 447 0.13 18.05 16.87
N ALA A 448 -0.64 17.98 15.78
CA ALA A 448 -1.93 17.30 15.76
C ALA A 448 -1.88 15.79 16.02
N PRO A 449 -0.91 15.01 15.49
CA PRO A 449 -0.85 13.57 15.74
C PRO A 449 -0.65 13.22 17.23
N ILE A 450 0.31 13.82 17.90
CA ILE A 450 0.54 13.56 19.34
C ILE A 450 -0.64 14.04 20.19
N THR A 451 -1.28 15.17 19.83
CA THR A 451 -2.50 15.66 20.47
C THR A 451 -3.58 14.58 20.40
N GLN A 452 -3.83 14.03 19.20
CA GLN A 452 -4.86 13.03 19.02
C GLN A 452 -4.54 11.71 19.75
N ILE A 453 -3.28 11.29 19.78
CA ILE A 453 -2.84 10.11 20.53
C ILE A 453 -3.11 10.29 22.03
N ALA A 454 -2.80 11.46 22.58
CA ALA A 454 -3.04 11.77 23.97
C ALA A 454 -4.55 11.82 24.31
N ASP A 455 -5.36 12.46 23.45
CA ASP A 455 -6.81 12.54 23.60
C ASP A 455 -7.46 11.14 23.56
N ASN A 456 -7.09 10.31 22.59
CA ASN A 456 -7.60 8.94 22.49
C ASN A 456 -7.20 8.08 23.71
N ALA A 457 -6.08 8.39 24.32
CA ALA A 457 -5.59 7.71 25.52
C ALA A 457 -6.18 8.27 26.83
N GLY A 458 -6.95 9.36 26.76
CA GLY A 458 -7.61 10.00 27.91
C GLY A 458 -6.68 10.87 28.75
N TYR A 459 -5.62 11.39 28.17
CA TYR A 459 -4.68 12.31 28.82
C TYR A 459 -4.92 13.75 28.37
N ASN A 460 -4.43 14.72 29.18
CA ASN A 460 -4.45 16.13 28.78
C ASN A 460 -3.43 16.37 27.67
N SER A 461 -3.92 16.52 26.45
CA SER A 461 -3.08 16.64 25.26
C SER A 461 -2.25 17.94 25.25
N GLU A 462 -2.76 19.04 25.79
CA GLU A 462 -2.00 20.30 25.87
C GLU A 462 -0.77 20.14 26.76
N GLU A 463 -0.90 19.51 27.94
CA GLU A 463 0.21 19.22 28.84
C GLU A 463 1.24 18.28 28.17
N ILE A 464 0.76 17.24 27.49
CA ILE A 464 1.65 16.30 26.80
C ILE A 464 2.44 17.00 25.69
N VAL A 465 1.80 17.83 24.87
CA VAL A 465 2.45 18.59 23.80
C VAL A 465 3.50 19.54 24.35
N GLU A 466 3.17 20.34 25.39
CA GLU A 466 4.12 21.29 25.97
C GLU A 466 5.33 20.58 26.58
N ARG A 467 5.11 19.45 27.27
CA ARG A 467 6.20 18.66 27.83
C ARG A 467 7.04 17.99 26.73
N GLN A 468 6.41 17.53 25.63
CA GLN A 468 7.15 16.94 24.49
C GLN A 468 8.06 17.96 23.79
N LYS A 469 7.63 19.23 23.69
CA LYS A 469 8.48 20.31 23.15
C LYS A 469 9.76 20.53 23.96
N ALA A 470 9.71 20.30 25.27
CA ALA A 470 10.83 20.46 26.18
C ALA A 470 11.63 19.18 26.43
N ALA A 471 11.16 18.03 25.97
CA ALA A 471 11.78 16.73 26.22
C ALA A 471 13.12 16.56 25.48
N GLU A 472 14.01 15.71 25.98
CA GLU A 472 15.28 15.33 25.35
C GLU A 472 15.04 14.58 24.02
N GLU A 473 16.10 14.43 23.21
CA GLU A 473 16.02 13.98 21.82
C GLU A 473 15.23 12.68 21.60
N ASN A 474 15.50 11.63 22.38
CA ASN A 474 14.81 10.35 22.26
C ASN A 474 13.63 10.19 23.23
N VAL A 475 13.39 11.15 24.11
CA VAL A 475 12.34 11.05 25.13
C VAL A 475 10.99 11.46 24.57
N GLY A 476 9.98 10.62 24.84
CA GLY A 476 8.60 10.86 24.44
C GLY A 476 7.58 10.23 25.40
N PHE A 477 6.32 10.47 25.08
CA PHE A 477 5.20 9.99 25.89
C PHE A 477 4.69 8.64 25.41
N ASP A 478 4.84 7.61 26.26
CA ASP A 478 4.20 6.31 26.09
C ASP A 478 2.72 6.41 26.50
N ALA A 479 1.85 6.61 25.53
CA ALA A 479 0.41 6.77 25.75
C ALA A 479 -0.27 5.47 26.21
N LYS A 480 0.33 4.30 25.99
CA LYS A 480 -0.17 3.00 26.47
C LYS A 480 -0.09 2.93 28.00
N ASN A 481 1.06 3.30 28.56
CA ASN A 481 1.37 3.15 29.99
C ASN A 481 1.31 4.48 30.77
N GLY A 482 1.15 5.63 30.10
CA GLY A 482 1.09 6.95 30.72
C GLY A 482 2.42 7.42 31.31
N LYS A 483 3.54 7.08 30.66
CA LYS A 483 4.90 7.33 31.17
C LYS A 483 5.75 8.04 30.13
N TRP A 484 6.75 8.76 30.61
CA TRP A 484 7.80 9.34 29.79
C TRP A 484 8.98 8.39 29.73
N VAL A 485 9.39 8.00 28.52
CA VAL A 485 10.39 6.96 28.30
C VAL A 485 11.37 7.37 27.18
N ASP A 486 12.53 6.73 27.14
CA ASP A 486 13.29 6.70 25.89
C ASP A 486 12.51 5.86 24.86
N MET A 487 12.08 6.50 23.80
CA MET A 487 11.19 5.91 22.79
C MET A 487 11.90 4.82 21.99
N ILE A 488 13.19 4.99 21.69
CA ILE A 488 13.98 4.02 20.93
C ILE A 488 14.22 2.76 21.78
N GLU A 489 14.67 2.92 23.02
CA GLU A 489 14.90 1.80 23.92
C GLU A 489 13.61 1.04 24.24
N SER A 490 12.50 1.76 24.37
CA SER A 490 11.17 1.21 24.62
C SER A 490 10.51 0.61 23.38
N GLY A 491 11.15 0.70 22.20
CA GLY A 491 10.63 0.18 20.95
C GLY A 491 9.45 0.99 20.37
N ILE A 492 9.17 2.20 20.88
CA ILE A 492 8.10 3.07 20.37
C ILE A 492 8.65 3.92 19.23
N ILE A 493 8.65 3.36 18.04
CA ILE A 493 9.33 3.87 16.85
C ILE A 493 8.39 3.88 15.65
N ASP A 494 8.56 4.85 14.76
CA ASP A 494 7.83 4.94 13.50
C ASP A 494 8.80 4.82 12.32
N PRO A 495 8.40 4.16 11.20
CA PRO A 495 9.18 4.17 9.98
C PRO A 495 9.33 5.59 9.43
N THR A 496 10.56 5.97 9.11
CA THR A 496 10.89 7.30 8.54
C THR A 496 10.07 7.60 7.29
N LYS A 497 9.98 6.63 6.39
CA LYS A 497 9.22 6.73 5.14
C LYS A 497 7.74 6.99 5.38
N VAL A 498 7.14 6.33 6.36
CA VAL A 498 5.72 6.50 6.73
C VAL A 498 5.46 7.93 7.22
N THR A 499 6.25 8.40 8.19
CA THR A 499 6.09 9.74 8.76
C THR A 499 6.29 10.85 7.73
N ARG A 500 7.28 10.70 6.84
CA ARG A 500 7.56 11.64 5.75
C ARG A 500 6.43 11.68 4.72
N ASN A 501 5.98 10.52 4.25
CA ASN A 501 4.95 10.45 3.21
C ASN A 501 3.60 10.95 3.75
N ALA A 502 3.26 10.65 5.00
CA ALA A 502 2.07 11.20 5.65
C ALA A 502 2.07 12.75 5.62
N LEU A 503 3.19 13.37 5.99
CA LEU A 503 3.34 14.82 5.94
C LEU A 503 3.27 15.38 4.52
N MET A 504 3.99 14.79 3.58
CA MET A 504 4.08 15.28 2.19
C MET A 504 2.74 15.17 1.46
N ASN A 505 2.03 14.06 1.61
CA ASN A 505 0.72 13.85 1.00
C ASN A 505 -0.34 14.77 1.63
N ALA A 506 -0.35 14.91 2.95
CA ALA A 506 -1.21 15.86 3.63
C ALA A 506 -0.97 17.30 3.17
N SER A 507 0.29 17.72 3.07
CA SER A 507 0.67 19.07 2.63
C SER A 507 0.25 19.35 1.19
N SER A 508 0.42 18.38 0.30
CA SER A 508 0.07 18.50 -1.13
C SER A 508 -1.43 18.76 -1.31
N ILE A 509 -2.27 17.92 -0.74
CA ILE A 509 -3.73 18.05 -0.88
C ILE A 509 -4.25 19.28 -0.12
N SER A 510 -3.70 19.58 1.07
CA SER A 510 -4.10 20.78 1.81
C SER A 510 -3.78 22.07 1.04
N ALA A 511 -2.62 22.14 0.39
CA ALA A 511 -2.24 23.27 -0.44
C ALA A 511 -3.19 23.46 -1.64
N LEU A 512 -3.59 22.35 -2.30
CA LEU A 512 -4.57 22.39 -3.37
C LEU A 512 -5.96 22.80 -2.87
N PHE A 513 -6.39 22.24 -1.75
CA PHE A 513 -7.69 22.60 -1.13
C PHE A 513 -7.78 24.09 -0.83
N LEU A 514 -6.76 24.68 -0.23
CA LEU A 514 -6.76 26.11 0.14
C LEU A 514 -6.82 27.05 -1.08
N THR A 515 -6.32 26.61 -2.24
CA THR A 515 -6.38 27.39 -3.49
C THR A 515 -7.70 27.21 -4.23
N THR A 516 -8.63 26.38 -3.75
CA THR A 516 -9.92 26.16 -4.39
C THR A 516 -10.87 27.34 -4.14
N GLU A 517 -11.43 27.90 -5.22
CA GLU A 517 -12.36 29.03 -5.17
C GLU A 517 -13.79 28.63 -5.55
N ALA A 518 -13.97 27.55 -6.32
CA ALA A 518 -15.28 27.08 -6.73
C ALA A 518 -15.36 25.56 -6.75
N GLY A 519 -16.51 25.03 -6.36
CA GLY A 519 -16.88 23.63 -6.53
C GLY A 519 -17.95 23.49 -7.61
N VAL A 520 -17.86 22.44 -8.43
CA VAL A 520 -18.82 22.17 -9.51
C VAL A 520 -19.35 20.75 -9.38
N ALA A 521 -20.63 20.61 -9.03
CA ALA A 521 -21.30 19.32 -8.85
C ALA A 521 -22.33 19.04 -9.96
N LYS A 522 -22.60 17.77 -10.24
CA LYS A 522 -23.73 17.38 -11.10
C LYS A 522 -25.03 17.53 -10.30
N ILE A 523 -26.07 18.07 -10.94
CA ILE A 523 -27.42 18.06 -10.37
C ILE A 523 -28.04 16.71 -10.75
N ASP A 524 -28.52 15.96 -9.75
CA ASP A 524 -29.29 14.77 -10.02
C ASP A 524 -30.63 15.19 -10.64
N LYS A 525 -31.05 14.49 -11.66
CA LYS A 525 -32.43 14.61 -12.12
C LYS A 525 -33.26 13.76 -11.16
N ASP A 526 -34.27 14.36 -10.54
CA ASP A 526 -35.35 13.58 -9.96
C ASP A 526 -35.90 12.69 -11.09
N GLU A 527 -35.54 11.40 -11.10
CA GLU A 527 -36.23 10.46 -11.96
C GLU A 527 -37.67 10.38 -11.43
N PRO A 528 -38.68 10.74 -12.24
CA PRO A 528 -40.06 10.59 -11.83
C PRO A 528 -40.26 9.12 -11.50
N ALA A 529 -40.83 8.85 -10.31
CA ALA A 529 -41.18 7.49 -9.89
C ALA A 529 -41.89 6.77 -11.05
N PRO A 530 -41.53 5.51 -11.37
CA PRO A 530 -42.17 4.79 -12.45
C PRO A 530 -43.69 4.80 -12.21
N ALA A 531 -44.43 5.38 -13.17
CA ALA A 531 -45.89 5.43 -13.10
C ALA A 531 -46.40 4.01 -12.92
N MET A 532 -47.08 3.74 -11.80
CA MET A 532 -47.79 2.47 -11.61
C MET A 532 -48.73 2.26 -12.79
N PRO A 533 -48.74 1.07 -13.41
CA PRO A 533 -49.73 0.78 -14.43
C PRO A 533 -51.11 0.91 -13.78
N GLN A 534 -51.91 1.86 -14.26
CA GLN A 534 -53.33 1.93 -13.90
C GLN A 534 -53.97 0.59 -14.28
N GLY A 535 -54.50 -0.09 -13.26
CA GLY A 535 -55.15 -1.36 -13.42
C GLY A 535 -56.25 -1.33 -14.46
N MET A 536 -56.23 -2.31 -15.36
CA MET A 536 -57.41 -2.73 -16.09
C MET A 536 -58.41 -3.36 -15.09
N TYR A 537 -59.57 -2.77 -15.00
CA TYR A 537 -60.77 -3.42 -14.45
C TYR A 537 -61.26 -4.45 -15.44
#